data_20b60a639c93dbe299480692198a3876
#
_entry.id   20b60a639c93dbe299480692198a3876
#
_cell.length_a   1.000
_cell.length_b   1.000
_cell.length_c   1.000
_cell.angle_alpha   90.00
_cell.angle_beta   90.00
_cell.angle_gamma   90.00
#
_symmetry.space_group_name_H-M   'P 1'
#
loop_
_entity.id
_entity.type
_entity.pdbx_description
1 polymer ?
#
loop_
_entity_poly.entity_id
_entity_poly.type
_entity_poly.pdbx_seq_one_letter_code
_entity_poly.pdbx_strand_id
1 'polypeptide(L)'
;RKTVMANVFMLEKESPLLEIPDINSYNLYFGWYVGEMIQTDEFFDEYHSAYPDRCIGFSEYGADANPAYHSSQPDRGDYTEEYQCLYHEHMLRMIEERPWLWATHVWNMFDFAADGRDEGGKHGENQKGLVTIDRELRKDAFYLYKAYWSKEAFVHLCGRRYVDRAEEVTKIKVY
;
A
#
# COMPACT_ATOMS: atom_id res chain seq x y z
N ARG A 1 21.36 -20.49 0.71
CA ARG A 1 20.07 -19.76 0.61
C ARG A 1 20.24 -18.42 1.29
N LYS A 2 19.61 -17.37 0.73
CA LYS A 2 19.58 -16.06 1.36
C LYS A 2 18.49 -16.01 2.42
N THR A 3 18.75 -15.29 3.51
CA THR A 3 17.80 -15.02 4.58
C THR A 3 17.26 -13.62 4.46
N VAL A 4 15.97 -13.42 4.74
CA VAL A 4 15.30 -12.12 4.73
C VAL A 4 14.65 -11.88 6.09
N MET A 5 14.76 -10.68 6.61
CA MET A 5 14.07 -10.26 7.82
C MET A 5 13.11 -9.11 7.51
N ALA A 6 11.85 -9.26 7.90
CA ALA A 6 10.85 -8.21 7.87
C ALA A 6 10.86 -7.47 9.21
N ASN A 7 11.24 -6.20 9.18
CA ASN A 7 11.38 -5.37 10.37
C ASN A 7 10.17 -4.45 10.53
N VAL A 8 9.84 -4.11 11.76
CA VAL A 8 8.90 -3.02 12.05
C VAL A 8 9.61 -1.67 11.92
N PHE A 9 8.87 -0.62 11.57
CA PHE A 9 9.43 0.72 11.35
C PHE A 9 10.16 1.31 12.57
N MET A 10 9.84 0.82 13.77
CA MET A 10 10.47 1.24 15.03
C MET A 10 11.86 0.65 15.26
N LEU A 11 12.30 -0.34 14.47
CA LEU A 11 13.66 -0.87 14.59
C LEU A 11 14.62 0.15 13.98
N GLU A 12 15.50 0.67 14.84
CA GLU A 12 16.49 1.68 14.45
C GLU A 12 17.44 1.15 13.37
N LYS A 13 17.81 2.02 12.44
CA LYS A 13 18.66 1.70 11.27
C LYS A 13 20.08 1.26 11.68
N GLU A 14 20.50 1.62 12.89
CA GLU A 14 21.78 1.28 13.50
C GLU A 14 21.76 -0.04 14.28
N SER A 15 20.60 -0.68 14.40
CA SER A 15 20.45 -1.91 15.19
C SER A 15 21.39 -3.01 14.68
N PRO A 16 22.15 -3.69 15.55
CA PRO A 16 22.99 -4.81 15.16
C PRO A 16 22.19 -6.01 14.64
N LEU A 17 20.89 -6.07 14.91
CA LEU A 17 20.01 -7.10 14.35
C LEU A 17 19.95 -7.06 12.83
N LEU A 18 20.15 -5.87 12.22
CA LEU A 18 20.15 -5.69 10.77
C LEU A 18 21.39 -6.29 10.07
N GLU A 19 22.39 -6.72 10.83
CA GLU A 19 23.58 -7.40 10.30
C GLU A 19 23.42 -8.94 10.23
N ILE A 20 22.37 -9.48 10.84
CA ILE A 20 22.14 -10.93 10.91
C ILE A 20 21.64 -11.52 9.60
N PRO A 21 20.58 -10.95 8.95
CA PRO A 21 20.09 -11.49 7.69
C PRO A 21 20.92 -11.03 6.49
N ASP A 22 20.87 -11.78 5.41
CA ASP A 22 21.46 -11.36 4.13
C ASP A 22 20.73 -10.13 3.54
N ILE A 23 19.43 -10.02 3.81
CA ILE A 23 18.53 -9.01 3.23
C ILE A 23 17.62 -8.47 4.33
N ASN A 24 17.50 -7.16 4.39
CA ASN A 24 16.56 -6.49 5.28
C ASN A 24 15.34 -6.00 4.49
N SER A 25 14.20 -5.95 5.15
CA SER A 25 13.00 -5.29 4.65
C SER A 25 12.20 -4.71 5.82
N TYR A 26 11.33 -3.78 5.52
CA TYR A 26 10.51 -3.11 6.53
C TYR A 26 9.03 -3.15 6.20
N ASN A 27 8.21 -3.30 7.25
CA ASN A 27 6.77 -3.07 7.22
C ASN A 27 6.54 -1.58 7.51
N LEU A 28 6.19 -0.81 6.50
CA LEU A 28 5.99 0.63 6.63
C LEU A 28 4.57 1.01 6.21
N TYR A 29 3.92 1.76 7.09
CA TYR A 29 2.54 2.20 6.88
C TYR A 29 2.38 3.72 7.08
N PHE A 30 3.39 4.48 6.67
CA PHE A 30 3.30 5.94 6.61
C PHE A 30 2.20 6.34 5.62
N GLY A 31 1.38 7.29 6.02
CA GLY A 31 0.19 7.67 5.27
C GLY A 31 -1.01 6.76 5.50
N TRP A 32 -0.91 5.75 6.37
CA TRP A 32 -2.05 4.96 6.82
C TRP A 32 -2.15 4.92 8.35
N TYR A 33 -1.28 4.17 9.04
CA TYR A 33 -1.30 4.12 10.51
C TYR A 33 -0.61 5.31 11.15
N VAL A 34 0.45 5.82 10.56
CA VAL A 34 1.26 6.91 11.10
C VAL A 34 1.70 7.87 9.99
N GLY A 35 1.95 9.12 10.35
CA GLY A 35 2.60 10.12 9.50
C GLY A 35 1.97 10.31 8.11
N GLU A 36 2.79 10.77 7.17
CA GLU A 36 2.41 11.08 5.79
C GLU A 36 3.11 10.13 4.81
N MET A 37 2.55 9.93 3.61
CA MET A 37 3.09 9.00 2.59
C MET A 37 4.54 9.32 2.23
N ILE A 38 4.90 10.60 2.14
CA ILE A 38 6.25 11.06 1.79
C ILE A 38 7.33 10.56 2.77
N GLN A 39 6.96 10.24 4.00
CA GLN A 39 7.90 9.70 4.97
C GLN A 39 8.41 8.29 4.61
N THR A 40 7.70 7.58 3.73
CA THR A 40 8.22 6.32 3.15
C THR A 40 9.41 6.60 2.23
N ASP A 41 9.33 7.66 1.42
CA ASP A 41 10.41 8.13 0.54
C ASP A 41 11.64 8.51 1.38
N GLU A 42 11.43 9.38 2.37
CA GLU A 42 12.46 9.85 3.29
C GLU A 42 13.13 8.69 4.01
N PHE A 43 12.35 7.73 4.52
CA PHE A 43 12.87 6.55 5.21
C PHE A 43 13.84 5.74 4.36
N PHE A 44 13.45 5.43 3.12
CA PHE A 44 14.28 4.63 2.22
C PHE A 44 15.51 5.40 1.72
N ASP A 45 15.35 6.68 1.40
CA ASP A 45 16.47 7.53 0.94
C ASP A 45 17.52 7.71 2.03
N GLU A 46 17.12 7.98 3.27
CA GLU A 46 18.02 8.04 4.42
C GLU A 46 18.71 6.70 4.69
N TYR A 47 17.96 5.59 4.64
CA TYR A 47 18.54 4.27 4.86
C TYR A 47 19.60 3.95 3.81
N HIS A 48 19.26 4.13 2.53
CA HIS A 48 20.19 3.85 1.43
C HIS A 48 21.41 4.78 1.43
N SER A 49 21.21 6.05 1.79
CA SER A 49 22.32 7.01 1.94
C SER A 49 23.28 6.62 3.05
N ALA A 50 22.75 6.15 4.19
CA ALA A 50 23.56 5.74 5.32
C ALA A 50 24.24 4.37 5.10
N TYR A 51 23.60 3.46 4.39
CA TYR A 51 24.01 2.07 4.20
C TYR A 51 23.86 1.63 2.73
N PRO A 52 24.61 2.20 1.79
CA PRO A 52 24.42 1.95 0.35
C PRO A 52 24.68 0.50 -0.07
N ASP A 53 25.48 -0.24 0.69
CA ASP A 53 25.81 -1.65 0.41
C ASP A 53 24.84 -2.65 1.07
N ARG A 54 23.91 -2.18 1.90
CA ARG A 54 22.90 -3.04 2.53
C ARG A 54 21.70 -3.21 1.60
N CYS A 55 21.39 -4.47 1.27
CA CYS A 55 20.20 -4.80 0.53
C CYS A 55 18.95 -4.55 1.39
N ILE A 56 18.05 -3.70 0.90
CA ILE A 56 16.81 -3.33 1.59
C ILE A 56 15.59 -3.56 0.70
N GLY A 57 14.47 -3.95 1.30
CA GLY A 57 13.18 -4.14 0.65
C GLY A 57 12.02 -3.55 1.44
N PHE A 58 10.87 -3.58 0.81
CA PHE A 58 9.61 -3.12 1.37
C PHE A 58 8.70 -4.34 1.57
N SER A 59 8.71 -4.90 2.79
CA SER A 59 8.04 -6.19 3.07
C SER A 59 6.54 -6.07 3.24
N GLU A 60 6.04 -4.93 3.73
CA GLU A 60 4.61 -4.65 3.77
C GLU A 60 4.32 -3.16 3.63
N TYR A 61 3.32 -2.85 2.81
CA TYR A 61 2.68 -1.55 2.70
C TYR A 61 1.25 -1.72 2.20
N GLY A 62 0.35 -0.84 2.61
CA GLY A 62 -1.05 -0.88 2.18
C GLY A 62 -1.96 0.04 2.99
N ALA A 63 -3.11 0.34 2.43
CA ALA A 63 -4.19 1.08 3.07
C ALA A 63 -5.48 0.26 2.99
N ASP A 64 -6.29 0.30 4.05
CA ASP A 64 -7.59 -0.36 4.03
C ASP A 64 -8.57 0.37 3.10
N ALA A 65 -9.47 -0.38 2.45
CA ALA A 65 -10.60 0.17 1.72
C ALA A 65 -11.82 -0.74 1.81
N ASN A 66 -12.95 -0.15 2.16
CA ASN A 66 -14.25 -0.78 2.08
C ASN A 66 -14.91 -0.37 0.76
N PRO A 67 -15.28 -1.30 -0.14
CA PRO A 67 -15.88 -0.97 -1.43
C PRO A 67 -17.23 -0.23 -1.38
N ALA A 68 -17.81 -0.11 -0.19
CA ALA A 68 -19.03 0.68 0.03
C ALA A 68 -18.74 2.14 0.47
N TYR A 69 -17.46 2.47 0.74
CA TYR A 69 -17.08 3.80 1.22
C TYR A 69 -16.40 4.57 0.11
N HIS A 70 -16.89 5.79 -0.12
CA HIS A 70 -16.41 6.66 -1.18
C HIS A 70 -16.30 8.11 -0.70
N SER A 71 -15.36 8.85 -1.27
CA SER A 71 -15.18 10.27 -1.01
C SER A 71 -14.64 11.00 -2.24
N SER A 72 -15.16 12.20 -2.49
CA SER A 72 -14.60 13.13 -3.48
C SER A 72 -13.34 13.84 -2.96
N GLN A 73 -13.14 13.81 -1.64
CA GLN A 73 -11.97 14.35 -0.94
C GLN A 73 -11.43 13.27 0.01
N PRO A 74 -10.83 12.21 -0.54
CA PRO A 74 -10.34 11.10 0.24
C PRO A 74 -9.22 11.53 1.18
N ASP A 75 -9.26 11.04 2.42
CA ASP A 75 -8.29 11.35 3.46
C ASP A 75 -7.86 10.11 4.22
N ARG A 76 -6.72 10.21 4.90
CA ARG A 76 -6.14 9.12 5.68
C ARG A 76 -7.13 8.57 6.71
N GLY A 77 -7.35 7.27 6.69
CA GLY A 77 -8.20 6.57 7.65
C GLY A 77 -9.69 6.62 7.33
N ASP A 78 -10.09 7.11 6.14
CA ASP A 78 -11.49 7.16 5.71
C ASP A 78 -12.02 5.83 5.13
N TYR A 79 -11.13 4.86 4.92
CA TYR A 79 -11.43 3.54 4.36
C TYR A 79 -12.04 3.56 2.96
N THR A 80 -11.89 4.65 2.20
CA THR A 80 -12.43 4.75 0.85
C THR A 80 -11.53 4.07 -0.19
N GLU A 81 -12.10 3.57 -1.28
CA GLU A 81 -11.32 3.06 -2.41
C GLU A 81 -10.46 4.16 -3.04
N GLU A 82 -10.96 5.39 -3.04
CA GLU A 82 -10.26 6.56 -3.57
C GLU A 82 -8.97 6.83 -2.79
N TYR A 83 -8.99 6.72 -1.46
CA TYR A 83 -7.77 6.86 -0.65
C TYR A 83 -6.80 5.70 -0.88
N GLN A 84 -7.30 4.47 -0.94
CA GLN A 84 -6.46 3.31 -1.24
C GLN A 84 -5.72 3.50 -2.57
N CYS A 85 -6.41 3.99 -3.60
CA CYS A 85 -5.78 4.31 -4.89
C CYS A 85 -4.69 5.38 -4.77
N LEU A 86 -4.96 6.50 -4.08
CA LEU A 86 -3.97 7.56 -3.87
C LEU A 86 -2.72 7.03 -3.15
N TYR A 87 -2.92 6.23 -2.10
CA TYR A 87 -1.84 5.61 -1.35
C TYR A 87 -0.96 4.73 -2.26
N HIS A 88 -1.58 3.82 -2.99
CA HIS A 88 -0.84 2.91 -3.85
C HIS A 88 -0.20 3.59 -5.08
N GLU A 89 -0.81 4.64 -5.61
CA GLU A 89 -0.21 5.48 -6.66
C GLU A 89 1.07 6.17 -6.18
N HIS A 90 1.08 6.67 -4.94
CA HIS A 90 2.28 7.23 -4.33
C HIS A 90 3.36 6.17 -4.17
N MET A 91 3.01 5.00 -3.58
CA MET A 91 3.98 3.93 -3.32
C MET A 91 4.60 3.37 -4.61
N LEU A 92 3.81 3.20 -5.65
CA LEU A 92 4.33 2.71 -6.94
C LEU A 92 5.32 3.69 -7.56
N ARG A 93 5.03 5.01 -7.55
CA ARG A 93 5.98 6.04 -8.02
C ARG A 93 7.27 6.02 -7.20
N MET A 94 7.13 6.00 -5.87
CA MET A 94 8.26 5.92 -4.94
C MET A 94 9.16 4.71 -5.24
N ILE A 95 8.56 3.56 -5.52
CA ILE A 95 9.26 2.30 -5.85
C ILE A 95 9.98 2.42 -7.21
N GLU A 96 9.33 2.97 -8.24
CA GLU A 96 9.93 3.16 -9.56
C GLU A 96 11.17 4.06 -9.52
N GLU A 97 11.15 5.07 -8.66
CA GLU A 97 12.28 5.99 -8.47
C GLU A 97 13.46 5.37 -7.70
N ARG A 98 13.27 4.18 -7.08
CA ARG A 98 14.25 3.50 -6.23
C ARG A 98 14.58 2.08 -6.71
N PRO A 99 15.24 1.93 -7.88
CA PRO A 99 15.51 0.62 -8.47
C PRO A 99 16.47 -0.26 -7.65
N TRP A 100 17.05 0.27 -6.58
CA TRP A 100 17.87 -0.44 -5.62
C TRP A 100 17.05 -1.19 -4.54
N LEU A 101 15.74 -0.97 -4.43
CA LEU A 101 14.87 -1.80 -3.61
C LEU A 101 14.82 -3.22 -4.18
N TRP A 102 15.24 -4.22 -3.40
CA TRP A 102 15.34 -5.60 -3.89
C TRP A 102 13.99 -6.24 -4.17
N ALA A 103 12.98 -5.90 -3.39
CA ALA A 103 11.58 -6.35 -3.57
C ALA A 103 10.61 -5.47 -2.79
N THR A 104 9.37 -5.48 -3.24
CA THR A 104 8.26 -4.76 -2.61
C THR A 104 7.02 -5.65 -2.56
N HIS A 105 6.36 -5.71 -1.40
CA HIS A 105 5.23 -6.61 -1.19
C HIS A 105 4.03 -5.84 -0.65
N VAL A 106 2.97 -5.80 -1.44
CA VAL A 106 1.70 -5.21 -1.03
C VAL A 106 1.08 -6.03 0.09
N TRP A 107 0.66 -5.42 1.16
CA TRP A 107 -0.21 -6.00 2.16
C TRP A 107 -1.65 -5.51 1.95
N ASN A 108 -2.54 -6.33 1.34
CA ASN A 108 -2.15 -7.58 0.71
C ASN A 108 -3.05 -7.86 -0.52
N MET A 109 -3.01 -9.07 -1.07
CA MET A 109 -3.82 -9.42 -2.23
C MET A 109 -5.31 -9.51 -1.90
N PHE A 110 -5.67 -10.06 -0.75
CA PHE A 110 -7.05 -10.31 -0.35
C PHE A 110 -7.38 -9.72 1.02
N ASP A 111 -8.59 -9.22 1.20
CA ASP A 111 -9.13 -9.00 2.53
C ASP A 111 -9.20 -10.33 3.28
N PHE A 112 -9.05 -10.30 4.60
CA PHE A 112 -9.05 -11.50 5.41
C PHE A 112 -9.63 -11.26 6.80
N ALA A 113 -10.13 -12.33 7.43
CA ALA A 113 -10.65 -12.28 8.80
C ALA A 113 -9.56 -11.92 9.81
N ALA A 114 -9.86 -10.96 10.66
CA ALA A 114 -8.99 -10.49 11.73
C ALA A 114 -9.87 -10.14 12.93
N ASP A 115 -10.24 -11.14 13.70
CA ASP A 115 -11.30 -11.11 14.74
C ASP A 115 -11.21 -9.92 15.70
N GLY A 116 -10.01 -9.56 16.13
CA GLY A 116 -9.79 -8.42 17.04
C GLY A 116 -9.78 -7.04 16.37
N ARG A 117 -10.02 -6.91 15.07
CA ARG A 117 -9.99 -5.60 14.39
C ARG A 117 -11.32 -4.87 14.50
N ASP A 118 -11.26 -3.65 15.05
CA ASP A 118 -12.35 -2.69 15.10
C ASP A 118 -11.78 -1.25 14.96
N GLU A 119 -11.12 -0.98 13.84
CA GLU A 119 -10.35 0.25 13.61
C GLU A 119 -11.06 1.22 12.64
N GLY A 120 -12.21 0.85 12.14
CA GLY A 120 -12.94 1.47 11.03
C GLY A 120 -13.24 0.41 9.96
N GLY A 121 -13.97 0.74 8.92
CA GLY A 121 -14.37 -0.25 7.92
C GLY A 121 -15.27 -1.36 8.52
N LYS A 122 -15.02 -2.62 8.13
CA LYS A 122 -15.81 -3.75 8.59
C LYS A 122 -15.15 -4.41 9.81
N HIS A 123 -15.93 -4.55 10.91
CA HIS A 123 -15.49 -5.22 12.13
C HIS A 123 -15.03 -6.66 11.84
N GLY A 124 -13.93 -7.08 12.46
CA GLY A 124 -13.38 -8.43 12.34
C GLY A 124 -12.72 -8.73 10.98
N GLU A 125 -12.40 -7.70 10.19
CA GLU A 125 -11.81 -7.87 8.86
C GLU A 125 -10.66 -6.88 8.62
N ASN A 126 -9.57 -7.38 8.06
CA ASN A 126 -8.52 -6.54 7.49
C ASN A 126 -8.87 -6.26 6.03
N GLN A 127 -9.10 -5.00 5.69
CA GLN A 127 -9.56 -4.58 4.37
C GLN A 127 -8.45 -3.96 3.50
N LYS A 128 -7.18 -4.28 3.77
CA LYS A 128 -6.05 -3.83 2.92
C LYS A 128 -5.90 -4.64 1.64
N GLY A 129 -6.73 -5.67 1.45
CA GLY A 129 -6.75 -6.45 0.22
C GLY A 129 -7.03 -5.60 -1.01
N LEU A 130 -6.42 -5.97 -2.13
CA LEU A 130 -6.79 -5.45 -3.45
C LEU A 130 -8.07 -6.13 -3.98
N VAL A 131 -8.46 -7.25 -3.35
CA VAL A 131 -9.64 -8.05 -3.65
C VAL A 131 -10.35 -8.37 -2.34
N THR A 132 -11.68 -8.38 -2.35
CA THR A 132 -12.49 -8.67 -1.16
C THR A 132 -12.31 -10.10 -0.63
N ILE A 133 -12.71 -10.32 0.62
CA ILE A 133 -12.53 -11.60 1.33
C ILE A 133 -13.19 -12.78 0.61
N ASP A 134 -14.34 -12.56 -0.02
CA ASP A 134 -15.08 -13.55 -0.84
C ASP A 134 -14.45 -13.80 -2.22
N ARG A 135 -13.47 -13.01 -2.64
CA ARG A 135 -12.79 -13.04 -3.95
C ARG A 135 -13.66 -12.56 -5.12
N GLU A 136 -14.83 -11.99 -4.86
CA GLU A 136 -15.77 -11.62 -5.91
C GLU A 136 -15.46 -10.23 -6.50
N LEU A 137 -15.00 -9.30 -5.64
CA LEU A 137 -14.78 -7.91 -6.07
C LEU A 137 -13.29 -7.56 -6.07
N ARG A 138 -12.82 -7.09 -7.23
CA ARG A 138 -11.52 -6.41 -7.37
C ARG A 138 -11.72 -4.92 -7.13
N LYS A 139 -11.01 -4.39 -6.14
CA LYS A 139 -11.02 -2.95 -5.83
C LYS A 139 -10.29 -2.15 -6.92
N ASP A 140 -10.48 -0.86 -6.97
CA ASP A 140 -9.86 -0.02 -8.00
C ASP A 140 -8.33 -0.10 -7.97
N ALA A 141 -7.72 -0.18 -6.78
CA ALA A 141 -6.28 -0.35 -6.62
C ALA A 141 -5.74 -1.67 -7.22
N PHE A 142 -6.55 -2.74 -7.35
CA PHE A 142 -6.16 -3.94 -8.09
C PHE A 142 -5.82 -3.62 -9.55
N TYR A 143 -6.61 -2.75 -10.18
CA TYR A 143 -6.42 -2.39 -11.59
C TYR A 143 -5.24 -1.45 -11.79
N LEU A 144 -4.89 -0.65 -10.77
CA LEU A 144 -3.64 0.11 -10.75
C LEU A 144 -2.43 -0.84 -10.87
N TYR A 145 -2.36 -1.87 -10.02
CA TYR A 145 -1.29 -2.88 -10.10
C TYR A 145 -1.32 -3.67 -11.40
N LYS A 146 -2.51 -3.99 -11.92
CA LYS A 146 -2.63 -4.61 -13.24
C LYS A 146 -2.04 -3.71 -14.32
N ALA A 147 -2.26 -2.39 -14.27
CA ALA A 147 -1.69 -1.45 -15.23
C ALA A 147 -0.16 -1.39 -15.18
N TYR A 148 0.43 -1.49 -13.98
CA TYR A 148 1.88 -1.50 -13.80
C TYR A 148 2.55 -2.82 -14.19
N TRP A 149 1.92 -3.95 -13.90
CA TRP A 149 2.60 -5.26 -13.96
C TRP A 149 2.14 -6.17 -15.10
N SER A 150 0.94 -5.94 -15.66
CA SER A 150 0.43 -6.75 -16.76
C SER A 150 0.88 -6.20 -18.11
N LYS A 151 1.11 -7.11 -19.06
CA LYS A 151 1.32 -6.76 -20.48
C LYS A 151 0.02 -6.75 -21.28
N GLU A 152 -1.09 -7.15 -20.68
CA GLU A 152 -2.40 -7.13 -21.33
C GLU A 152 -2.92 -5.69 -21.41
N ALA A 153 -3.29 -5.28 -22.61
CA ALA A 153 -3.99 -3.99 -22.79
C ALA A 153 -5.40 -4.07 -22.18
N PHE A 154 -5.73 -3.11 -21.33
CA PHE A 154 -7.06 -2.97 -20.76
C PHE A 154 -7.34 -1.49 -20.43
N VAL A 155 -8.58 -1.19 -20.13
CA VAL A 155 -8.99 0.11 -19.57
C VAL A 155 -9.91 -0.16 -18.38
N HIS A 156 -9.61 0.45 -17.24
CA HIS A 156 -10.46 0.40 -16.05
C HIS A 156 -10.89 1.80 -15.63
N LEU A 157 -12.20 2.00 -15.56
CA LEU A 157 -12.79 3.23 -15.03
C LEU A 157 -12.96 3.07 -13.51
N CYS A 158 -12.25 3.89 -12.74
CA CYS A 158 -12.33 3.91 -11.28
C CYS A 158 -13.62 4.61 -10.80
N GLY A 159 -13.97 4.35 -9.53
CA GLY A 159 -15.09 4.99 -8.85
C GLY A 159 -16.46 4.58 -9.40
N ARG A 160 -16.57 3.44 -10.05
CA ARG A 160 -17.87 2.95 -10.61
C ARG A 160 -18.89 2.61 -9.53
N ARG A 161 -18.42 2.33 -8.31
CA ARG A 161 -19.26 2.06 -7.13
C ARG A 161 -19.68 3.32 -6.40
N TYR A 162 -18.99 4.42 -6.63
CA TYR A 162 -19.36 5.75 -6.09
C TYR A 162 -20.55 6.32 -6.88
N VAL A 163 -21.75 5.90 -6.51
CA VAL A 163 -23.00 6.25 -7.25
C VAL A 163 -23.55 7.59 -6.77
N ASP A 164 -23.63 7.78 -5.46
CA ASP A 164 -24.19 8.98 -4.84
C ASP A 164 -23.12 10.07 -4.71
N ARG A 165 -23.10 10.98 -5.71
CA ARG A 165 -22.16 12.11 -5.77
C ARG A 165 -22.88 13.41 -5.54
N ALA A 166 -22.29 14.27 -4.70
CA ALA A 166 -22.86 15.60 -4.41
C ALA A 166 -22.28 16.70 -5.32
N GLU A 167 -21.17 16.44 -5.99
CA GLU A 167 -20.45 17.42 -6.78
C GLU A 167 -21.07 17.57 -8.17
N GLU A 168 -21.15 18.83 -8.66
CA GLU A 168 -21.57 19.13 -10.05
C GLU A 168 -20.55 18.62 -11.09
N VAL A 169 -19.27 18.54 -10.71
CA VAL A 169 -18.18 18.08 -11.56
C VAL A 169 -17.48 16.89 -10.90
N THR A 170 -17.48 15.77 -11.59
CA THR A 170 -16.82 14.53 -11.13
C THR A 170 -15.47 14.38 -11.80
N LYS A 171 -14.44 14.17 -11.01
CA LYS A 171 -13.12 13.73 -11.50
C LYS A 171 -13.21 12.26 -11.91
N ILE A 172 -12.75 11.96 -13.11
CA ILE A 172 -12.70 10.59 -13.63
C ILE A 172 -11.24 10.12 -13.59
N LYS A 173 -11.01 9.00 -12.91
CA LYS A 173 -9.72 8.31 -12.87
C LYS A 173 -9.82 7.04 -13.72
N VAL A 174 -8.77 6.77 -14.50
CA VAL A 174 -8.70 5.61 -15.41
C VAL A 174 -7.32 4.99 -15.32
N TYR A 175 -7.29 3.68 -15.23
CA TYR A 175 -6.07 2.87 -15.33
C TYR A 175 -6.06 2.04 -16.61
#